data_e5fbd05ff48dc179ba6dcc050f09dc19
#
_entry.id   e5fbd05ff48dc179ba6dcc050f09dc19
#
_cell.length_a   1.000
_cell.length_b   1.000
_cell.length_c   1.000
_cell.angle_alpha   90.00
_cell.angle_beta   90.00
_cell.angle_gamma   90.00
#
_symmetry.space_group_name_H-M   'P 1'
#
loop_
_entity.id
_entity.type
_entity.pdbx_description
1 polymer ?
#
loop_
_entity_poly.entity_id
_entity_poly.type
_entity_poly.pdbx_seq_one_letter_code
_entity_poly.pdbx_strand_id
1 'polypeptide(L)'
;MSFFDEARPEQKRFYASKRWRKCREVYLSEHPLCERCQAVGIVSVAEHVHHKRELSLENYKDPEIALNPDNLEALCFKCHNAEHNGKREVGENYYFDDDGNLHRVEG
;
A
#
# COMPACT_ATOMS: atom_id res chain seq x y z
N MET A 1 11.57 2.28 -11.63
CA MET A 1 10.47 3.06 -11.05
C MET A 1 9.31 2.16 -10.73
N SER A 2 8.67 2.35 -9.61
CA SER A 2 7.53 1.52 -9.26
C SER A 2 6.29 1.95 -10.05
N PHE A 3 5.33 1.04 -10.12
CA PHE A 3 4.03 1.29 -10.74
C PHE A 3 3.33 2.51 -10.15
N PHE A 4 3.62 2.84 -8.89
CA PHE A 4 2.95 3.89 -8.14
C PHE A 4 3.60 5.26 -8.22
N ASP A 5 4.76 5.37 -8.83
CA ASP A 5 5.51 6.63 -8.84
C ASP A 5 4.94 7.65 -9.81
N GLU A 6 4.11 7.22 -10.75
CA GLU A 6 3.49 8.10 -11.72
C GLU A 6 2.00 7.82 -11.82
N ALA A 7 1.22 8.87 -12.03
CA ALA A 7 -0.23 8.76 -12.17
C ALA A 7 -0.59 8.24 -13.57
N ARG A 8 -0.31 6.99 -13.84
CA ARG A 8 -0.57 6.37 -15.14
C ARG A 8 -2.04 5.98 -15.26
N PRO A 9 -2.60 6.04 -16.47
CA PRO A 9 -3.99 5.61 -16.69
C PRO A 9 -4.26 4.18 -16.25
N GLU A 10 -3.32 3.27 -16.46
CA GLU A 10 -3.44 1.87 -16.06
C GLU A 10 -3.55 1.72 -14.56
N GLN A 11 -2.73 2.46 -13.81
CA GLN A 11 -2.75 2.47 -12.36
C GLN A 11 -4.09 2.97 -11.84
N LYS A 12 -4.55 4.10 -12.37
CA LYS A 12 -5.83 4.68 -11.96
C LYS A 12 -6.98 3.74 -12.24
N ARG A 13 -7.00 3.11 -13.40
CA ARG A 13 -8.05 2.16 -13.77
C ARG A 13 -8.06 0.94 -12.86
N PHE A 14 -6.88 0.43 -12.54
CA PHE A 14 -6.80 -0.72 -11.64
C PHE A 14 -7.38 -0.39 -10.27
N TYR A 15 -6.93 0.70 -9.64
CA TYR A 15 -7.38 1.06 -8.29
C TYR A 15 -8.83 1.54 -8.25
N ALA A 16 -9.38 1.98 -9.37
CA ALA A 16 -10.79 2.32 -9.48
C ALA A 16 -11.67 1.13 -9.87
N SER A 17 -11.08 -0.02 -10.20
CA SER A 17 -11.84 -1.18 -10.65
C SER A 17 -12.67 -1.77 -9.52
N LYS A 18 -13.82 -2.34 -9.88
CA LYS A 18 -14.68 -3.01 -8.92
C LYS A 18 -14.00 -4.23 -8.31
N ARG A 19 -13.20 -4.94 -9.09
CA ARG A 19 -12.49 -6.13 -8.63
C ARG A 19 -11.50 -5.80 -7.52
N TRP A 20 -10.70 -4.75 -7.71
CA TRP A 20 -9.75 -4.32 -6.68
C TRP A 20 -10.47 -3.80 -5.44
N ARG A 21 -11.47 -2.95 -5.63
CA ARG A 21 -12.22 -2.36 -4.51
C ARG A 21 -12.87 -3.45 -3.66
N LYS A 22 -13.46 -4.46 -4.30
CA LYS A 22 -14.05 -5.59 -3.59
C LYS A 22 -13.00 -6.41 -2.86
N CYS A 23 -11.90 -6.70 -3.53
CA CYS A 23 -10.78 -7.44 -2.95
C CYS A 23 -10.24 -6.73 -1.71
N ARG A 24 -10.01 -5.42 -1.82
CA ARG A 24 -9.53 -4.59 -0.72
C ARG A 24 -10.51 -4.57 0.45
N GLU A 25 -11.78 -4.40 0.16
CA GLU A 25 -12.83 -4.37 1.18
C GLU A 25 -12.90 -5.68 1.95
N VAL A 26 -12.89 -6.79 1.25
CA VAL A 26 -12.90 -8.13 1.86
C VAL A 26 -11.65 -8.32 2.71
N TYR A 27 -10.48 -7.96 2.18
CA TYR A 27 -9.23 -8.13 2.91
C TYR A 27 -9.23 -7.32 4.21
N LEU A 28 -9.66 -6.05 4.17
CA LEU A 28 -9.72 -5.20 5.36
C LEU A 28 -10.75 -5.70 6.38
N SER A 29 -11.83 -6.34 5.92
CA SER A 29 -12.81 -6.90 6.84
C SER A 29 -12.25 -8.10 7.60
N GLU A 30 -11.34 -8.85 6.99
CA GLU A 30 -10.68 -9.99 7.60
C GLU A 30 -9.43 -9.59 8.39
N HIS A 31 -8.81 -8.46 8.04
CA HIS A 31 -7.60 -7.96 8.68
C HIS A 31 -7.77 -6.50 9.08
N PRO A 32 -8.61 -6.22 10.10
CA PRO A 32 -8.90 -4.84 10.48
C PRO A 32 -7.75 -4.11 11.18
N LEU A 33 -6.75 -4.84 11.64
CA LEU A 33 -5.60 -4.27 12.32
C LEU A 33 -4.36 -4.31 11.44
N CYS A 34 -3.50 -3.31 11.62
CA CYS A 34 -2.22 -3.27 10.93
C CYS A 34 -1.40 -4.52 11.25
N GLU A 35 -1.05 -5.28 10.23
CA GLU A 35 -0.35 -6.55 10.42
C GLU A 35 1.07 -6.35 10.96
N ARG A 36 1.75 -5.28 10.57
CA ARG A 36 3.10 -4.98 11.07
C ARG A 36 3.10 -4.52 12.51
N CYS A 37 2.14 -3.68 12.89
CA CYS A 37 1.99 -3.27 14.27
C CYS A 37 1.63 -4.46 15.15
N GLN A 38 0.74 -5.31 14.67
CA GLN A 38 0.31 -6.50 15.39
C GLN A 38 1.48 -7.44 15.66
N ALA A 39 2.39 -7.57 14.71
CA ALA A 39 3.57 -8.42 14.84
C ALA A 39 4.50 -7.97 15.98
N VAL A 40 4.47 -6.70 16.34
CA VAL A 40 5.28 -6.16 17.45
C VAL A 40 4.44 -5.81 18.67
N GLY A 41 3.22 -6.32 18.75
CA GLY A 41 2.37 -6.17 19.92
C GLY A 41 1.62 -4.86 20.03
N ILE A 42 1.52 -4.10 18.94
CA ILE A 42 0.82 -2.83 18.89
C ILE A 42 -0.53 -3.01 18.19
N VAL A 43 -1.59 -2.45 18.78
CA VAL A 43 -2.92 -2.45 18.18
C VAL A 43 -3.11 -1.14 17.43
N SER A 44 -3.23 -1.22 16.12
CA SER A 44 -3.42 -0.06 15.25
C SER A 44 -4.35 -0.44 14.11
N VAL A 45 -5.33 0.41 13.83
CA VAL A 45 -6.31 0.14 12.78
C VAL A 45 -5.63 0.20 11.40
N ALA A 46 -5.91 -0.80 10.57
CA ALA A 46 -5.43 -0.80 9.19
C ALA A 46 -6.27 0.15 8.35
N GLU A 47 -5.58 0.93 7.51
CA GLU A 47 -6.22 1.91 6.63
C GLU A 47 -5.91 1.65 5.17
N HIS A 48 -4.84 0.89 4.90
CA HIS A 48 -4.35 0.63 3.55
C HIS A 48 -4.14 -0.85 3.32
N VAL A 49 -4.32 -1.29 2.08
CA VAL A 49 -3.94 -2.63 1.66
C VAL A 49 -2.78 -2.49 0.69
N HIS A 50 -1.67 -3.10 1.05
CA HIS A 50 -0.41 -3.02 0.35
C HIS A 50 -0.12 -4.35 -0.34
N HIS A 51 0.48 -4.29 -1.54
CA HIS A 51 0.95 -5.47 -2.24
C HIS A 51 2.37 -5.79 -1.80
N LYS A 52 2.59 -6.97 -1.26
CA LYS A 52 3.93 -7.39 -0.83
C LYS A 52 4.88 -7.44 -2.02
N ARG A 53 4.42 -8.03 -3.11
CA ARG A 53 5.11 -7.96 -4.39
C ARG A 53 4.50 -6.79 -5.15
N GLU A 54 5.31 -5.76 -5.41
CA GLU A 54 4.82 -4.56 -6.07
C GLU A 54 4.17 -4.83 -7.42
N LEU A 55 3.12 -4.09 -7.69
CA LEU A 55 2.50 -4.13 -9.00
C LEU A 55 3.36 -3.39 -10.01
N SER A 56 3.35 -3.88 -11.23
CA SER A 56 4.05 -3.30 -12.37
C SER A 56 3.15 -3.38 -13.60
N LEU A 57 3.58 -2.78 -14.69
CA LEU A 57 2.86 -2.90 -15.95
C LEU A 57 2.84 -4.34 -16.47
N GLU A 58 3.75 -5.17 -16.00
CA GLU A 58 3.82 -6.57 -16.41
C GLU A 58 2.87 -7.47 -15.62
N ASN A 59 2.58 -7.14 -14.36
CA ASN A 59 1.85 -8.04 -13.48
C ASN A 59 0.53 -7.51 -12.93
N TYR A 60 0.18 -6.25 -13.18
CA TYR A 60 -1.02 -5.68 -12.56
C TYR A 60 -2.32 -6.33 -13.04
N LYS A 61 -2.30 -6.99 -14.18
CA LYS A 61 -3.47 -7.72 -14.70
C LYS A 61 -3.54 -9.16 -14.22
N ASP A 62 -2.48 -9.64 -13.57
CA ASP A 62 -2.43 -11.01 -13.07
C ASP A 62 -3.15 -11.08 -11.72
N PRO A 63 -4.30 -11.75 -11.63
CA PRO A 63 -5.04 -11.83 -10.37
C PRO A 63 -4.27 -12.61 -9.29
N GLU A 64 -3.36 -13.48 -9.67
CA GLU A 64 -2.50 -14.21 -8.73
C GLU A 64 -1.54 -13.27 -7.99
N ILE A 65 -1.32 -12.08 -8.52
CA ILE A 65 -0.45 -11.07 -7.93
C ILE A 65 -1.27 -9.90 -7.41
N ALA A 66 -2.15 -9.37 -8.26
CA ALA A 66 -2.88 -8.14 -7.95
C ALA A 66 -4.06 -8.34 -7.00
N LEU A 67 -4.68 -9.52 -7.00
CA LEU A 67 -5.89 -9.82 -6.23
C LEU A 67 -5.72 -11.00 -5.26
N ASN A 68 -4.53 -11.54 -5.13
CA ASN A 68 -4.27 -12.68 -4.26
C ASN A 68 -4.06 -12.19 -2.81
N PRO A 69 -4.91 -12.64 -1.85
CA PRO A 69 -4.74 -12.25 -0.44
C PRO A 69 -3.35 -12.56 0.13
N ASP A 70 -2.71 -13.61 -0.36
CA ASP A 70 -1.36 -13.97 0.11
C ASP A 70 -0.31 -12.92 -0.27
N ASN A 71 -0.62 -12.07 -1.25
CA ASN A 71 0.24 -10.99 -1.68
C ASN A 71 -0.18 -9.64 -1.08
N LEU A 72 -1.18 -9.62 -0.21
CA LEU A 72 -1.68 -8.40 0.39
C LEU A 72 -1.27 -8.29 1.84
N GLU A 73 -1.21 -7.06 2.31
CA GLU A 73 -0.88 -6.76 3.70
C GLU A 73 -1.66 -5.53 4.12
N ALA A 74 -2.36 -5.62 5.26
CA ALA A 74 -3.11 -4.49 5.81
C ALA A 74 -2.19 -3.66 6.69
N LEU A 75 -2.09 -2.37 6.42
CA LEU A 75 -1.17 -1.47 7.11
C LEU A 75 -1.89 -0.23 7.60
N CYS A 76 -1.47 0.28 8.75
CA CYS A 76 -1.86 1.60 9.20
C CYS A 76 -1.11 2.65 8.36
N PHE A 77 -1.54 3.90 8.48
CA PHE A 77 -0.96 5.01 7.74
C PHE A 77 0.57 5.09 7.94
N LYS A 78 1.01 4.96 9.17
CA LYS A 78 2.42 5.06 9.51
C LYS A 78 3.27 3.96 8.86
N CYS A 79 2.81 2.71 8.93
CA CYS A 79 3.54 1.59 8.35
C CYS A 79 3.51 1.64 6.82
N HIS A 80 2.41 2.08 6.24
CA HIS A 80 2.29 2.25 4.80
C HIS A 80 3.29 3.30 4.29
N ASN A 81 3.39 4.43 4.98
CA ASN A 81 4.35 5.47 4.62
C ASN A 81 5.78 4.99 4.79
N ALA A 82 6.07 4.22 5.83
CA ALA A 82 7.40 3.67 6.05
C ALA A 82 7.83 2.75 4.91
N GLU A 83 6.89 1.96 4.38
CA GLU A 83 7.16 1.09 3.24
C GLU A 83 7.53 1.87 1.99
N HIS A 84 6.80 2.94 1.70
CA HIS A 84 7.10 3.79 0.54
C HIS A 84 8.39 4.57 0.72
N ASN A 85 8.63 5.11 1.91
CA ASN A 85 9.81 5.92 2.18
C ASN A 85 11.09 5.09 2.26
N GLY A 86 10.99 3.83 2.66
CA GLY A 86 12.12 2.92 2.69
C GLY A 86 12.72 2.65 1.32
N LYS A 87 11.95 2.93 0.26
CA LYS A 87 12.37 2.70 -1.13
C LYS A 87 12.78 3.98 -1.84
N ARG A 88 12.61 5.13 -1.22
CA ARG A 88 12.91 6.42 -1.82
C ARG A 88 13.84 7.20 -0.92
N GLU A 89 14.86 7.75 -1.52
CA GLU A 89 15.74 8.66 -0.82
C GLU A 89 15.17 10.08 -0.90
N VAL A 90 14.38 10.43 0.10
CA VAL A 90 13.76 11.74 0.19
C VAL A 90 14.33 12.60 1.33
N GLY A 91 15.55 12.32 1.74
CA GLY A 91 16.13 12.99 2.89
C GLY A 91 15.60 12.41 4.21
N GLU A 92 16.35 12.65 5.27
CA GLU A 92 16.13 11.99 6.55
C GLU A 92 14.84 12.37 7.26
N ASN A 93 14.32 13.56 6.96
CA ASN A 93 13.21 14.13 7.72
C ASN A 93 11.94 14.31 6.91
N TYR A 94 11.82 13.64 5.77
CA TYR A 94 10.70 13.82 4.88
C TYR A 94 10.15 12.47 4.41
N TYR A 95 8.87 12.46 4.11
CA TYR A 95 8.21 11.30 3.50
C TYR A 95 7.10 11.77 2.58
N PHE A 96 6.69 10.90 1.66
CA PHE A 96 5.53 11.16 0.79
C PHE A 96 4.34 10.35 1.30
N ASP A 97 3.18 10.99 1.29
CA ASP A 97 1.94 10.28 1.62
C ASP A 97 1.37 9.58 0.38
N ASP A 98 0.17 9.01 0.52
CA ASP A 98 -0.49 8.27 -0.56
C ASP A 98 -0.83 9.13 -1.76
N ASP A 99 -1.02 10.41 -1.55
CA ASP A 99 -1.35 11.37 -2.61
C ASP A 99 -0.10 11.92 -3.27
N GLY A 100 1.08 11.55 -2.77
CA GLY A 100 2.34 12.03 -3.30
C GLY A 100 2.80 13.36 -2.69
N ASN A 101 2.15 13.82 -1.64
CA ASN A 101 2.52 15.05 -0.97
C ASN A 101 3.71 14.84 -0.05
N LEU A 102 4.64 15.79 -0.07
CA LEU A 102 5.81 15.75 0.79
C LEU A 102 5.46 16.23 2.19
N HIS A 103 5.81 15.44 3.18
CA HIS A 103 5.60 15.77 4.59
C HIS A 103 6.92 15.70 5.34
N ARG A 104 7.01 16.52 6.36
CA ARG A 104 8.17 16.50 7.25
C ARG A 104 7.92 15.51 8.39
N VAL A 105 8.87 14.65 8.62
CA VAL A 105 8.83 13.74 9.76
C VAL A 105 9.20 14.53 11.01
N GLU A 106 8.30 14.55 11.99
CA GLU A 106 8.56 15.18 13.28
C GLU A 106 8.89 14.09 14.29
N GLY A 107 9.98 14.27 14.95
CA GLY A 107 10.34 13.33 15.97
C GLY A 107 11.80 13.16 16.14
#